data_89a4e323d48f996aeb522b19e647bbb7
#
_entry.id   89a4e323d48f996aeb522b19e647bbb7
#
_cell.length_a   1.000
_cell.length_b   1.000
_cell.length_c   1.000
_cell.angle_alpha   90.00
_cell.angle_beta   90.00
_cell.angle_gamma   90.00
#
_symmetry.space_group_name_H-M   'P 1'
#
loop_
_entity.id
_entity.type
_entity.pdbx_description
1 polymer ?
#
loop_
_entity_poly.entity_id
_entity_poly.type
_entity_poly.pdbx_seq_one_letter_code
_entity_poly.pdbx_strand_id
1 'polypeptide(L)' 'MNNKTIKRFDITIKLRGDNVYDLYFNDEWVASRGSYENILDEAKKIIENDLINS' A
#
# COMPACT_ATOMS: atom_id res chain seq x y z
N MET A 1 -8.75 -21.13 -18.82
CA MET A 1 -8.66 -20.56 -18.45
C MET A 1 -8.18 -20.08 -17.81
N ASN A 2 -7.82 -19.96 -17.66
CA ASN A 2 -7.37 -19.39 -17.04
C ASN A 2 -7.40 -18.56 -16.56
N ASN A 3 -7.64 -18.52 -16.28
CA ASN A 3 -7.83 -17.63 -15.77
C ASN A 3 -7.09 -17.04 -14.92
N LYS A 4 -6.53 -16.40 -15.18
CA LYS A 4 -5.80 -15.85 -14.37
C LYS A 4 -6.36 -14.71 -13.91
N THR A 5 -6.49 -14.55 -12.77
CA THR A 5 -7.00 -13.40 -12.16
C THR A 5 -5.95 -12.38 -12.08
N ILE A 6 -6.19 -11.24 -12.63
CA ILE A 6 -5.25 -10.17 -12.51
C ILE A 6 -5.53 -9.46 -11.23
N LYS A 7 -4.63 -9.57 -10.30
CA LYS A 7 -4.80 -8.89 -9.07
C LYS A 7 -4.56 -7.45 -9.26
N ARG A 8 -5.47 -6.66 -8.82
CA ARG A 8 -5.30 -5.24 -8.83
C ARG A 8 -4.26 -4.87 -7.79
N PHE A 9 -3.37 -4.00 -8.14
CA PHE A 9 -2.28 -3.66 -7.25
C PHE A 9 -2.08 -2.16 -7.24
N ASP A 10 -2.93 -1.47 -6.51
CA ASP A 10 -2.92 -0.01 -6.40
C ASP A 10 -2.43 0.44 -5.06
N ILE A 11 -1.36 1.20 -5.04
CA ILE A 11 -0.87 1.78 -3.80
C ILE A 11 -1.06 3.28 -3.88
N THR A 12 -1.75 3.83 -2.91
CA THR A 12 -1.99 5.26 -2.87
C THR A 12 -1.56 5.80 -1.51
N ILE A 13 -0.83 6.90 -1.53
CA ILE A 13 -0.43 7.57 -0.31
C ILE A 13 -1.07 8.94 -0.30
N LYS A 14 -1.80 9.23 0.76
CA LYS A 14 -2.48 10.50 0.90
C LYS A 14 -1.99 11.24 2.12
N LEU A 15 -1.80 12.53 1.98
CA LEU A 15 -1.45 13.37 3.11
C LEU A 15 -2.72 13.80 3.80
N ARG A 16 -2.84 13.45 5.05
CA ARG A 16 -4.06 13.73 5.80
C ARG A 16 -4.04 15.07 6.52
N GLY A 17 -3.10 15.87 6.38
CA GLY A 17 -3.04 17.12 7.10
C GLY A 17 -1.77 17.12 7.89
N ASP A 18 -1.73 17.43 9.09
CA ASP A 18 -0.53 17.66 9.88
C ASP A 18 0.52 16.57 9.81
N ASN A 19 1.11 16.40 8.63
CA ASN A 19 2.21 15.45 8.47
C ASN A 19 1.84 14.02 8.77
N VAL A 20 0.58 13.68 8.55
CA VAL A 20 0.15 12.30 8.70
C VAL A 20 -0.14 11.77 7.32
N TYR A 21 0.49 10.66 6.99
CA TYR A 21 0.31 10.04 5.69
C TYR A 21 -0.48 8.75 5.85
N ASP A 22 -1.48 8.58 5.00
CA ASP A 22 -2.30 7.37 5.00
C ASP A 22 -1.92 6.54 3.80
N LEU A 23 -1.86 5.25 4.01
CA LEU A 23 -1.54 4.32 2.95
C LEU A 23 -2.78 3.52 2.62
N TYR A 24 -3.11 3.48 1.33
CA TYR A 24 -4.24 2.70 0.85
C TYR A 24 -3.74 1.66 -0.14
N PHE A 25 -4.25 0.48 0.00
CA PHE A 25 -3.94 -0.60 -0.91
C PHE A 25 -5.25 -1.07 -1.52
N ASN A 26 -5.38 -0.89 -2.82
CA ASN A 26 -6.61 -1.23 -3.54
C ASN A 26 -7.82 -0.57 -2.91
N ASP A 27 -7.65 0.71 -2.58
CA ASP A 27 -8.72 1.53 -2.01
C ASP A 27 -9.08 1.20 -0.57
N GLU A 28 -8.28 0.36 0.06
CA GLU A 28 -8.51 0.03 1.45
C GLU A 28 -7.41 0.63 2.31
N TRP A 29 -7.81 1.31 3.37
CA TRP A 29 -6.84 1.90 4.28
C TRP A 29 -6.03 0.80 4.96
N VAL A 30 -4.74 0.97 5.00
CA VAL A 30 -3.83 -0.02 5.56
C VAL A 30 -3.10 0.50 6.78
N ALA A 31 -2.55 1.69 6.67
CA ALA A 31 -1.70 2.20 7.74
C ALA A 31 -1.58 3.71 7.66
N SER A 32 -1.13 4.28 8.75
CA SER A 32 -0.82 5.71 8.80
C SER A 32 0.53 5.88 9.49
N ARG A 33 1.28 6.81 9.01
CA ARG A 33 2.58 7.10 9.61
C ARG A 33 2.81 8.60 9.60
N GLY A 34 3.71 9.03 10.48
CA GLY A 34 3.98 10.45 10.63
C GLY A 34 5.03 11.01 9.69
N SER A 35 5.59 10.20 8.83
CA SER A 35 6.56 10.70 7.87
C SER A 35 6.41 9.95 6.58
N TYR A 36 6.79 10.63 5.50
CA TYR A 36 6.69 10.04 4.18
C TYR A 36 7.60 8.81 4.05
N GLU A 37 8.76 8.91 4.63
CA GLU A 37 9.71 7.83 4.61
C GLU A 37 9.15 6.56 5.25
N ASN A 38 8.50 6.74 6.37
CA ASN A 38 7.93 5.61 7.08
C ASN A 38 6.76 5.00 6.34
N ILE A 39 5.95 5.82 5.71
CA ILE A 39 4.81 5.27 4.98
C ILE A 39 5.29 4.56 3.71
N LEU A 40 6.36 5.04 3.11
CA LEU A 40 6.94 4.35 1.96
C LEU A 40 7.47 2.98 2.36
N ASP A 41 8.02 2.90 3.54
CA ASP A 41 8.53 1.64 4.05
C ASP A 41 7.40 0.63 4.21
N GLU A 42 6.27 1.10 4.70
CA GLU A 42 5.11 0.23 4.83
C GLU A 42 4.61 -0.23 3.46
N ALA A 43 4.63 0.65 2.50
CA ALA A 43 4.22 0.30 1.15
C ALA A 43 5.13 -0.79 0.58
N LYS A 44 6.42 -0.66 0.82
CA LYS A 44 7.37 -1.65 0.35
C LYS A 44 7.09 -3.02 0.96
N LYS A 45 6.75 -3.03 2.22
CA LYS A 45 6.46 -4.28 2.89
C LYS A 45 5.25 -4.97 2.28
N ILE A 46 4.25 -4.19 1.91
CA ILE A 46 3.08 -4.74 1.29
C ILE A 46 3.42 -5.36 -0.05
N ILE A 47 4.21 -4.65 -0.84
CA ILE A 47 4.61 -5.14 -2.15
C ILE A 47 5.39 -6.43 -2.03
N GLU A 48 6.37 -6.44 -1.15
CA GLU A 48 7.20 -7.61 -0.97
C GLU A 48 6.40 -8.80 -0.48
N ASN A 49 5.52 -8.54 0.45
CA ASN A 49 4.72 -9.61 1.01
C ASN A 49 3.80 -10.21 -0.04
N ASP A 50 3.22 -9.36 -0.86
CA ASP A 50 2.33 -9.84 -1.90
C ASP A 50 3.07 -10.66 -2.94
N LEU A 51 4.26 -10.24 -3.30
CA LEU A 51 5.06 -10.96 -4.27
C LEU A 51 5.48 -12.33 -3.73
N ILE A 52 5.82 -12.38 -2.47
CA ILE A 52 6.23 -13.64 -1.87
C ILE A 52 5.08 -14.62 -1.80
N ASN A 53 3.90 -14.11 -1.55
CA ASN A 53 2.74 -14.96 -1.35
C ASN A 53 1.95 -15.25 -2.62
N SER A 54 2.38 -14.72 -3.72
CA SER A 54 1.61 -14.97 -4.95
C SER A 54 2.12 -16.14 -5.78
#